data_37c8f7964b1d3711c57c2a7e674566cc
#
_entry.id   37c8f7964b1d3711c57c2a7e674566cc
#
_cell.length_a   1.000
_cell.length_b   1.000
_cell.length_c   1.000
_cell.angle_alpha   90.00
_cell.angle_beta   90.00
_cell.angle_gamma   90.00
#
_symmetry.space_group_name_H-M   'P 1'
#
loop_
_entity.id
_entity.type
_entity.pdbx_description
1 polymer ?
#
loop_
_entity_poly.entity_id
_entity_poly.type
_entity_poly.pdbx_seq_one_letter_code
_entity_poly.pdbx_strand_id
1 'polypeptide(L)'
;AFSNDGVPLMNAEVMRCVMEYSRLFDKPILIHAEDRYLAGEGQMHLGHWSTVLGLKGIPTLAEEVIVARDLLLAEATGARIHFCHLSSAKSVELVRAAKARGVRVTAEVTPHHLVLTDAAVDEFDTNTKVNPPLVSEYHRQALLAGLLDGTIDAIATDHAPHTREEKHREYDLAPFGQIGLETALALVLAELYHQKRAPLARIVEWMSVNPARILGQS
;
A
#
# COMPACT_ATOMS: atom_id res chain seq x y z
N ALA A 1 -8.83 1.50 15.42
CA ALA A 1 -7.79 2.19 14.67
C ALA A 1 -8.18 3.63 14.41
N PHE A 2 -7.19 4.48 14.13
CA PHE A 2 -7.37 5.77 13.47
C PHE A 2 -6.86 5.64 12.04
N SER A 3 -7.39 6.41 11.10
CA SER A 3 -6.96 6.34 9.69
C SER A 3 -6.87 7.74 9.07
N ASN A 4 -5.92 7.92 8.17
CA ASN A 4 -5.82 9.07 7.28
C ASN A 4 -5.94 8.66 5.80
N ASP A 5 -6.51 7.49 5.56
CA ASP A 5 -6.63 6.94 4.21
C ASP A 5 -7.31 7.91 3.23
N GLY A 6 -6.70 8.02 2.04
CA GLY A 6 -7.10 8.96 0.99
C GLY A 6 -6.74 10.44 1.23
N VAL A 7 -6.37 10.85 2.46
CA VAL A 7 -5.99 12.24 2.78
C VAL A 7 -4.75 12.26 3.68
N PRO A 8 -3.55 12.12 3.12
CA PRO A 8 -2.33 12.02 3.91
C PRO A 8 -2.07 13.27 4.77
N LEU A 9 -1.61 13.05 6.00
CA LEU A 9 -1.19 14.12 6.91
C LEU A 9 0.20 14.61 6.52
N MET A 10 0.24 15.74 5.81
CA MET A 10 1.51 16.32 5.31
C MET A 10 2.34 16.95 6.43
N ASN A 11 1.70 17.53 7.45
CA ASN A 11 2.40 18.21 8.53
C ASN A 11 2.94 17.21 9.55
N ALA A 12 4.26 17.13 9.68
CA ALA A 12 4.95 16.21 10.59
C ALA A 12 4.63 16.46 12.07
N GLU A 13 4.43 17.71 12.48
CA GLU A 13 4.06 18.04 13.86
C GLU A 13 2.65 17.55 14.20
N VAL A 14 1.70 17.71 13.27
CA VAL A 14 0.34 17.18 13.44
C VAL A 14 0.40 15.65 13.52
N MET A 15 1.16 14.97 12.66
CA MET A 15 1.32 13.52 12.72
C MET A 15 1.94 13.07 14.05
N ARG A 16 2.96 13.76 14.55
CA ARG A 16 3.55 13.49 15.85
C ARG A 16 2.51 13.58 16.99
N CYS A 17 1.72 14.64 17.00
CA CYS A 17 0.65 14.81 18.00
C CYS A 17 -0.41 13.69 17.90
N VAL A 18 -0.82 13.29 16.69
CA VAL A 18 -1.74 12.17 16.46
C VAL A 18 -1.15 10.86 16.98
N MET A 19 0.14 10.61 16.74
CA MET A 19 0.84 9.43 17.24
C MET A 19 0.89 9.39 18.78
N GLU A 20 1.26 10.50 19.42
CA GLU A 20 1.25 10.59 20.90
C GLU A 20 -0.15 10.37 21.47
N TYR A 21 -1.16 10.98 20.87
CA TYR A 21 -2.55 10.84 21.31
C TYR A 21 -3.09 9.41 21.12
N SER A 22 -2.74 8.73 20.03
CA SER A 22 -3.18 7.36 19.74
C SER A 22 -2.74 6.36 20.81
N ARG A 23 -1.61 6.61 21.47
CA ARG A 23 -1.08 5.75 22.55
C ARG A 23 -2.00 5.65 23.75
N LEU A 24 -2.77 6.71 24.04
CA LEU A 24 -3.73 6.71 25.15
C LEU A 24 -4.80 5.61 25.00
N PHE A 25 -5.06 5.19 23.78
CA PHE A 25 -6.07 4.19 23.43
C PHE A 25 -5.45 2.86 22.98
N ASP A 26 -4.13 2.76 22.90
CA ASP A 26 -3.39 1.66 22.29
C ASP A 26 -3.95 1.24 20.90
N LYS A 27 -4.32 2.22 20.11
CA LYS A 27 -4.87 2.01 18.77
C LYS A 27 -3.82 2.30 17.70
N PRO A 28 -3.72 1.47 16.65
CA PRO A 28 -2.85 1.77 15.51
C PRO A 28 -3.39 2.93 14.70
N ILE A 29 -2.47 3.65 14.06
CA ILE A 29 -2.77 4.63 13.01
C ILE A 29 -2.54 3.93 11.67
N LEU A 30 -3.58 3.85 10.84
CA LEU A 30 -3.53 3.33 9.48
C LEU A 30 -3.17 4.48 8.55
N ILE A 31 -2.08 4.33 7.80
CA ILE A 31 -1.45 5.42 7.06
C ILE A 31 -1.47 5.11 5.56
N HIS A 32 -2.18 5.92 4.79
CA HIS A 32 -1.95 6.06 3.36
C HIS A 32 -0.72 6.96 3.17
N ALA A 33 0.40 6.36 2.78
CA ALA A 33 1.69 7.04 2.72
C ALA A 33 1.87 7.72 1.36
N GLU A 34 1.54 8.99 1.26
CA GLU A 34 1.71 9.76 0.03
C GLU A 34 2.11 11.20 0.33
N ASP A 35 3.19 11.67 -0.30
CA ASP A 35 3.49 13.09 -0.39
C ASP A 35 2.76 13.68 -1.59
N ARG A 36 1.73 14.50 -1.33
CA ARG A 36 0.89 15.12 -2.35
C ARG A 36 1.63 16.05 -3.31
N TYR A 37 2.70 16.68 -2.84
CA TYR A 37 3.48 17.59 -3.67
C TYR A 37 4.36 16.81 -4.64
N LEU A 38 4.90 15.65 -4.22
CA LEU A 38 5.65 14.75 -5.09
C LEU A 38 4.73 13.97 -6.04
N ALA A 39 3.57 13.54 -5.58
CA ALA A 39 2.57 12.88 -6.42
C ALA A 39 1.99 13.83 -7.48
N GLY A 40 1.73 15.09 -7.08
CA GLY A 40 1.21 16.13 -7.98
C GLY A 40 -0.09 15.70 -8.66
N GLU A 41 -0.11 15.84 -9.99
CA GLU A 41 -1.22 15.40 -10.85
C GLU A 41 -0.89 14.07 -11.57
N GLY A 42 -0.04 13.24 -10.97
CA GLY A 42 0.33 11.96 -11.56
C GLY A 42 -0.85 11.01 -11.69
N GLN A 43 -0.80 10.11 -12.67
CA GLN A 43 -1.91 9.21 -13.02
C GLN A 43 -1.52 7.74 -12.92
N MET A 44 -0.22 7.45 -12.96
CA MET A 44 0.35 6.12 -12.90
C MET A 44 1.79 6.19 -12.33
N HIS A 45 2.44 5.06 -12.17
CA HIS A 45 3.84 4.99 -11.75
C HIS A 45 4.78 5.73 -12.71
N LEU A 46 5.67 6.58 -12.16
CA LEU A 46 6.71 7.25 -12.93
C LEU A 46 7.78 6.24 -13.36
N GLY A 47 7.82 5.93 -14.65
CA GLY A 47 8.76 4.95 -15.20
C GLY A 47 8.67 4.82 -16.71
N HIS A 48 9.03 3.63 -17.21
CA HIS A 48 9.00 3.34 -18.63
C HIS A 48 7.62 3.58 -19.25
N TRP A 49 6.59 2.98 -18.65
CA TRP A 49 5.23 3.05 -19.20
C TRP A 49 4.62 4.44 -19.16
N SER A 50 4.84 5.23 -18.12
CA SER A 50 4.36 6.62 -18.11
C SER A 50 4.97 7.47 -19.22
N THR A 51 6.25 7.20 -19.55
CA THR A 51 6.93 7.86 -20.66
C THR A 51 6.37 7.43 -22.01
N VAL A 52 6.17 6.12 -22.23
CA VAL A 52 5.62 5.56 -23.47
C VAL A 52 4.19 6.03 -23.73
N LEU A 53 3.35 6.03 -22.69
CA LEU A 53 1.93 6.42 -22.80
C LEU A 53 1.71 7.94 -22.73
N GLY A 54 2.74 8.73 -22.40
CA GLY A 54 2.61 10.17 -22.26
C GLY A 54 1.78 10.61 -21.04
N LEU A 55 1.61 9.73 -20.04
CA LEU A 55 0.88 10.03 -18.81
C LEU A 55 1.82 10.64 -17.76
N LYS A 56 1.29 11.56 -16.94
CA LYS A 56 2.04 12.09 -15.79
C LYS A 56 2.30 10.97 -14.78
N GLY A 57 3.57 10.78 -14.38
CA GLY A 57 3.97 9.75 -13.44
C GLY A 57 3.96 10.22 -11.99
N ILE A 58 3.63 9.31 -11.08
CA ILE A 58 3.82 9.43 -9.62
C ILE A 58 5.13 8.73 -9.28
N PRO A 59 6.15 9.43 -8.77
CA PRO A 59 7.38 8.79 -8.34
C PRO A 59 7.15 7.97 -7.05
N THR A 60 7.78 6.82 -6.92
CA THR A 60 7.73 6.03 -5.66
C THR A 60 8.23 6.81 -4.46
N LEU A 61 9.04 7.84 -4.70
CA LEU A 61 9.50 8.75 -3.67
C LEU A 61 8.34 9.44 -2.92
N ALA A 62 7.17 9.60 -3.55
CA ALA A 62 5.99 10.14 -2.88
C ALA A 62 5.55 9.27 -1.68
N GLU A 63 5.62 7.94 -1.81
CA GLU A 63 5.38 6.99 -0.72
C GLU A 63 6.57 6.97 0.26
N GLU A 64 7.78 6.84 -0.26
CA GLU A 64 9.01 6.57 0.49
C GLU A 64 9.34 7.64 1.52
N VAL A 65 9.17 8.93 1.20
CA VAL A 65 9.45 10.02 2.13
C VAL A 65 8.46 10.05 3.30
N ILE A 66 7.19 9.72 3.05
CA ILE A 66 6.17 9.65 4.11
C ILE A 66 6.42 8.43 4.99
N VAL A 67 6.72 7.26 4.40
CA VAL A 67 7.11 6.07 5.15
C VAL A 67 8.32 6.36 6.04
N ALA A 68 9.38 6.97 5.51
CA ALA A 68 10.58 7.30 6.28
C ALA A 68 10.27 8.28 7.42
N ARG A 69 9.51 9.36 7.14
CA ARG A 69 9.09 10.35 8.16
C ARG A 69 8.31 9.69 9.28
N ASP A 70 7.30 8.89 8.94
CA ASP A 70 6.37 8.35 9.92
C ASP A 70 7.01 7.22 10.75
N LEU A 71 7.97 6.48 10.19
CA LEU A 71 8.79 5.55 10.96
C LEU A 71 9.65 6.26 12.02
N LEU A 72 10.28 7.39 11.68
CA LEU A 72 11.04 8.20 12.65
C LEU A 72 10.14 8.75 13.77
N LEU A 73 8.94 9.22 13.42
CA LEU A 73 7.97 9.70 14.39
C LEU A 73 7.46 8.56 15.29
N ALA A 74 7.18 7.39 14.72
CA ALA A 74 6.74 6.22 15.47
C ALA A 74 7.83 5.72 16.43
N GLU A 75 9.08 5.71 16.00
CA GLU A 75 10.23 5.36 16.84
C GLU A 75 10.38 6.32 18.02
N ALA A 76 10.27 7.63 17.78
CA ALA A 76 10.38 8.66 18.80
C ALA A 76 9.20 8.66 19.79
N THR A 77 7.98 8.43 19.31
CA THR A 77 6.76 8.48 20.11
C THR A 77 6.40 7.14 20.76
N GLY A 78 6.87 6.01 20.23
CA GLY A 78 6.46 4.66 20.62
C GLY A 78 5.02 4.30 20.18
N ALA A 79 4.44 5.03 19.23
CA ALA A 79 3.11 4.77 18.70
C ALA A 79 3.07 3.46 17.86
N ARG A 80 1.87 2.88 17.74
CA ARG A 80 1.60 1.80 16.79
C ARG A 80 1.17 2.39 15.47
N ILE A 81 1.85 2.04 14.40
CA ILE A 81 1.47 2.47 13.06
C ILE A 81 1.31 1.27 12.12
N HIS A 82 0.51 1.45 11.10
CA HIS A 82 0.30 0.48 10.05
C HIS A 82 0.28 1.19 8.70
N PHE A 83 1.17 0.79 7.80
CA PHE A 83 1.16 1.31 6.43
C PHE A 83 0.22 0.51 5.57
N CYS A 84 -0.80 1.20 5.04
CA CYS A 84 -1.71 0.63 4.06
C CYS A 84 -0.99 0.43 2.72
N HIS A 85 -1.39 -0.58 1.97
CA HIS A 85 -1.08 -0.81 0.55
C HIS A 85 0.30 -0.34 0.06
N LEU A 86 1.41 -0.79 0.68
CA LEU A 86 2.75 -0.44 0.21
C LEU A 86 2.96 -0.84 -1.25
N SER A 87 3.66 0.01 -2.00
CA SER A 87 3.95 -0.20 -3.42
C SER A 87 5.45 -0.16 -3.77
N SER A 88 6.28 0.46 -2.93
CA SER A 88 7.71 0.67 -3.22
C SER A 88 8.62 -0.36 -2.56
N ALA A 89 9.63 -0.83 -3.30
CA ALA A 89 10.71 -1.65 -2.78
C ALA A 89 11.46 -0.94 -1.63
N LYS A 90 11.67 0.37 -1.75
CA LYS A 90 12.34 1.15 -0.71
C LYS A 90 11.52 1.26 0.56
N SER A 91 10.20 1.38 0.45
CA SER A 91 9.30 1.36 1.61
C SER A 91 9.38 0.02 2.36
N VAL A 92 9.46 -1.11 1.63
CA VAL A 92 9.66 -2.42 2.25
C VAL A 92 10.99 -2.48 3.01
N GLU A 93 12.08 -1.98 2.43
CA GLU A 93 13.38 -1.90 3.13
C GLU A 93 13.31 -1.06 4.40
N LEU A 94 12.67 0.11 4.34
CA LEU A 94 12.50 1.02 5.48
C LEU A 94 11.70 0.35 6.61
N VAL A 95 10.59 -0.30 6.28
CA VAL A 95 9.77 -1.05 7.26
C VAL A 95 10.56 -2.20 7.86
N ARG A 96 11.30 -2.97 7.05
CA ARG A 96 12.17 -4.07 7.54
C ARG A 96 13.20 -3.57 8.54
N ALA A 97 13.90 -2.49 8.21
CA ALA A 97 14.90 -1.89 9.08
C ALA A 97 14.28 -1.33 10.38
N ALA A 98 13.09 -0.73 10.31
CA ALA A 98 12.37 -0.22 11.47
C ALA A 98 11.91 -1.35 12.41
N LYS A 99 11.36 -2.45 11.87
CA LYS A 99 11.02 -3.65 12.65
C LYS A 99 12.24 -4.22 13.36
N ALA A 100 13.39 -4.28 12.70
CA ALA A 100 14.64 -4.77 13.30
C ALA A 100 15.12 -3.91 14.48
N ARG A 101 14.75 -2.62 14.51
CA ARG A 101 15.01 -1.70 15.64
C ARG A 101 13.92 -1.73 16.72
N GLY A 102 12.86 -2.51 16.54
CA GLY A 102 11.76 -2.64 17.50
C GLY A 102 10.67 -1.56 17.37
N VAL A 103 10.62 -0.83 16.26
CA VAL A 103 9.51 0.11 15.99
C VAL A 103 8.20 -0.68 15.86
N ARG A 104 7.14 -0.20 16.51
CA ARG A 104 5.82 -0.83 16.49
C ARG A 104 5.09 -0.56 15.18
N VAL A 105 5.61 -1.11 14.09
CA VAL A 105 5.09 -0.94 12.73
C VAL A 105 4.62 -2.26 12.14
N THR A 106 3.51 -2.19 11.42
CA THR A 106 3.01 -3.24 10.52
C THR A 106 2.72 -2.64 9.16
N ALA A 107 2.63 -3.48 8.14
CA ALA A 107 2.35 -3.05 6.76
C ALA A 107 1.51 -4.08 6.02
N GLU A 108 0.82 -3.64 4.99
CA GLU A 108 0.05 -4.50 4.11
C GLU A 108 0.37 -4.25 2.64
N VAL A 109 0.00 -5.21 1.81
CA VAL A 109 0.06 -5.15 0.35
C VAL A 109 -1.28 -5.57 -0.23
N THR A 110 -1.63 -5.07 -1.40
CA THR A 110 -2.88 -5.47 -2.06
C THR A 110 -2.66 -6.64 -3.01
N PRO A 111 -3.72 -7.43 -3.31
CA PRO A 111 -3.65 -8.49 -4.32
C PRO A 111 -3.20 -7.99 -5.69
N HIS A 112 -3.68 -6.81 -6.10
CA HIS A 112 -3.31 -6.24 -7.40
C HIS A 112 -1.84 -5.82 -7.48
N HIS A 113 -1.24 -5.30 -6.41
CA HIS A 113 0.21 -5.03 -6.38
C HIS A 113 1.08 -6.30 -6.33
N LEU A 114 0.51 -7.45 -5.97
CA LEU A 114 1.21 -8.74 -6.05
C LEU A 114 1.21 -9.35 -7.45
N VAL A 115 0.17 -9.08 -8.25
CA VAL A 115 -0.05 -9.79 -9.54
C VAL A 115 0.10 -8.91 -10.78
N LEU A 116 -0.12 -7.60 -10.67
CA LEU A 116 -0.04 -6.65 -11.79
C LEU A 116 1.19 -5.75 -11.67
N THR A 117 1.57 -5.19 -12.81
CA THR A 117 2.60 -4.15 -12.91
C THR A 117 2.07 -2.95 -13.68
N ASP A 118 2.83 -1.87 -13.74
CA ASP A 118 2.55 -0.68 -14.54
C ASP A 118 2.36 -0.96 -16.04
N ALA A 119 2.86 -2.10 -16.55
CA ALA A 119 2.59 -2.55 -17.90
C ALA A 119 1.10 -2.84 -18.18
N ALA A 120 0.29 -3.10 -17.16
CA ALA A 120 -1.14 -3.33 -17.31
C ALA A 120 -1.92 -2.08 -17.74
N VAL A 121 -1.31 -0.91 -17.73
CA VAL A 121 -1.90 0.36 -18.16
C VAL A 121 -1.85 0.55 -19.69
N ASP A 122 -1.17 -0.33 -20.40
CA ASP A 122 -0.82 -0.19 -21.84
C ASP A 122 -2.02 0.21 -22.75
N GLU A 123 -3.21 -0.32 -22.51
CA GLU A 123 -4.42 0.00 -23.29
C GLU A 123 -5.27 1.14 -22.66
N PHE A 124 -4.72 1.90 -21.71
CA PHE A 124 -5.45 2.93 -20.95
C PHE A 124 -6.69 2.39 -20.22
N ASP A 125 -6.68 1.11 -19.82
CA ASP A 125 -7.76 0.53 -19.02
C ASP A 125 -7.84 1.23 -17.66
N THR A 126 -8.88 2.02 -17.46
CA THR A 126 -9.10 2.79 -16.24
C THR A 126 -9.29 1.90 -15.00
N ASN A 127 -9.62 0.61 -15.16
CA ASN A 127 -9.67 -0.34 -14.05
C ASN A 127 -8.29 -0.62 -13.45
N THR A 128 -7.20 -0.29 -14.16
CA THR A 128 -5.82 -0.38 -13.65
C THR A 128 -5.38 0.88 -12.90
N LYS A 129 -6.21 1.93 -12.88
CA LYS A 129 -5.91 3.19 -12.19
C LYS A 129 -6.22 3.09 -10.72
N VAL A 130 -5.19 2.88 -9.91
CA VAL A 130 -5.23 2.74 -8.44
C VAL A 130 -4.22 3.68 -7.79
N ASN A 131 -4.38 3.99 -6.50
CA ASN A 131 -3.45 4.79 -5.72
C ASN A 131 -3.14 4.11 -4.37
N PRO A 132 -1.86 3.73 -4.11
CA PRO A 132 -0.69 3.95 -4.97
C PRO A 132 -0.80 3.23 -6.32
N PRO A 133 -0.13 3.75 -7.37
CA PRO A 133 -0.25 3.17 -8.70
C PRO A 133 0.41 1.79 -8.79
N LEU A 134 -0.04 0.98 -9.77
CA LEU A 134 0.67 -0.24 -10.15
C LEU A 134 2.10 0.12 -10.52
N VAL A 135 3.06 -0.63 -9.99
CA VAL A 135 4.50 -0.32 -10.07
C VAL A 135 5.23 -1.28 -11.01
N SER A 136 6.50 -0.99 -11.29
CA SER A 136 7.33 -1.87 -12.13
C SER A 136 7.55 -3.24 -11.48
N GLU A 137 7.95 -4.22 -12.30
CA GLU A 137 8.26 -5.59 -11.84
C GLU A 137 9.29 -5.62 -10.70
N TYR A 138 10.27 -4.70 -10.70
CA TYR A 138 11.25 -4.58 -9.62
C TYR A 138 10.58 -4.35 -8.26
N HIS A 139 9.64 -3.43 -8.20
CA HIS A 139 8.90 -3.13 -6.96
C HIS A 139 7.95 -4.28 -6.59
N ARG A 140 7.23 -4.83 -7.57
CA ARG A 140 6.34 -5.98 -7.36
C ARG A 140 7.08 -7.17 -6.73
N GLN A 141 8.27 -7.51 -7.21
CA GLN A 141 9.09 -8.57 -6.63
C GLN A 141 9.54 -8.26 -5.20
N ALA A 142 9.86 -7.01 -4.89
CA ALA A 142 10.22 -6.60 -3.54
C ALA A 142 9.03 -6.70 -2.55
N LEU A 143 7.82 -6.37 -3.01
CA LEU A 143 6.59 -6.54 -2.22
C LEU A 143 6.34 -8.01 -1.92
N LEU A 144 6.44 -8.88 -2.94
CA LEU A 144 6.29 -10.32 -2.78
C LEU A 144 7.33 -10.89 -1.80
N ALA A 145 8.59 -10.50 -1.94
CA ALA A 145 9.66 -10.90 -1.03
C ALA A 145 9.39 -10.43 0.41
N GLY A 146 8.93 -9.17 0.56
CA GLY A 146 8.57 -8.60 1.86
C GLY A 146 7.39 -9.29 2.54
N LEU A 147 6.42 -9.77 1.76
CA LEU A 147 5.32 -10.60 2.28
C LEU A 147 5.82 -11.97 2.75
N LEU A 148 6.67 -12.61 1.96
CA LEU A 148 7.19 -13.96 2.26
C LEU A 148 8.13 -13.97 3.46
N ASP A 149 8.96 -12.94 3.64
CA ASP A 149 9.91 -12.83 4.75
C ASP A 149 9.29 -12.26 6.05
N GLY A 150 8.01 -11.81 6.00
CA GLY A 150 7.29 -11.28 7.16
C GLY A 150 7.52 -9.80 7.43
N THR A 151 8.17 -9.08 6.52
CA THR A 151 8.25 -7.62 6.57
C THR A 151 6.88 -6.98 6.36
N ILE A 152 6.08 -7.54 5.43
CA ILE A 152 4.68 -7.20 5.22
C ILE A 152 3.83 -8.21 5.99
N ASP A 153 2.86 -7.71 6.75
CA ASP A 153 2.11 -8.47 7.74
C ASP A 153 0.77 -8.99 7.23
N ALA A 154 0.17 -8.27 6.28
CA ALA A 154 -1.19 -8.54 5.84
C ALA A 154 -1.38 -8.32 4.33
N ILE A 155 -2.47 -8.89 3.82
CA ILE A 155 -2.99 -8.62 2.49
C ILE A 155 -4.36 -7.98 2.66
N ALA A 156 -4.54 -6.75 2.15
CA ALA A 156 -5.80 -6.02 2.16
C ALA A 156 -6.23 -5.65 0.74
N THR A 157 -7.53 -5.56 0.50
CA THR A 157 -8.06 -5.47 -0.86
C THR A 157 -7.94 -4.09 -1.48
N ASP A 158 -7.95 -3.07 -0.65
CA ASP A 158 -8.14 -1.68 -1.11
C ASP A 158 -9.35 -1.55 -2.07
N HIS A 159 -10.49 -2.13 -1.64
CA HIS A 159 -11.72 -2.16 -2.42
C HIS A 159 -12.32 -0.76 -2.51
N ALA A 160 -12.10 -0.09 -3.63
CA ALA A 160 -12.56 1.28 -3.91
C ALA A 160 -13.38 1.32 -5.20
N PRO A 161 -14.66 0.90 -5.17
CA PRO A 161 -15.50 0.79 -6.34
C PRO A 161 -15.96 2.17 -6.85
N HIS A 162 -16.03 2.29 -8.16
CA HIS A 162 -16.60 3.42 -8.88
C HIS A 162 -17.64 2.95 -9.87
N THR A 163 -18.54 3.85 -10.27
CA THR A 163 -19.54 3.52 -11.28
C THR A 163 -18.88 3.27 -12.65
N ARG A 164 -19.60 2.56 -13.53
CA ARG A 164 -19.11 2.34 -14.91
C ARG A 164 -18.92 3.66 -15.65
N GLU A 165 -19.79 4.63 -15.43
CA GLU A 165 -19.75 5.95 -16.06
C GLU A 165 -18.49 6.73 -15.61
N GLU A 166 -18.11 6.63 -14.34
CA GLU A 166 -16.89 7.25 -13.81
C GLU A 166 -15.62 6.59 -14.35
N LYS A 167 -15.64 5.27 -14.53
CA LYS A 167 -14.52 4.52 -15.09
C LYS A 167 -14.46 4.58 -16.62
N HIS A 168 -15.59 4.85 -17.31
CA HIS A 168 -15.65 4.95 -18.77
C HIS A 168 -15.34 6.38 -19.26
N ARG A 169 -14.14 6.85 -18.87
CA ARG A 169 -13.62 8.17 -19.19
C ARG A 169 -12.16 8.02 -19.68
N GLU A 170 -11.59 9.11 -20.16
CA GLU A 170 -10.17 9.17 -20.43
C GLU A 170 -9.37 8.82 -19.18
N TYR A 171 -8.22 8.17 -19.34
CA TYR A 171 -7.45 7.63 -18.23
C TYR A 171 -7.08 8.70 -17.17
N ASP A 172 -6.71 9.90 -17.60
CA ASP A 172 -6.36 11.03 -16.74
C ASP A 172 -7.58 11.60 -15.97
N LEU A 173 -8.79 11.47 -16.51
CA LEU A 173 -10.04 11.95 -15.90
C LEU A 173 -10.76 10.89 -15.05
N ALA A 174 -10.43 9.61 -15.21
CA ALA A 174 -11.03 8.54 -14.41
C ALA A 174 -10.55 8.60 -12.96
N PRO A 175 -11.41 8.28 -11.97
CA PRO A 175 -11.01 8.22 -10.57
C PRO A 175 -10.08 7.04 -10.30
N PHE A 176 -9.21 7.20 -9.29
CA PHE A 176 -8.43 6.10 -8.74
C PHE A 176 -9.33 5.13 -7.96
N GLY A 177 -9.05 3.85 -8.08
CA GLY A 177 -9.73 2.78 -7.36
C GLY A 177 -10.26 1.67 -8.25
N GLN A 178 -10.44 0.50 -7.67
CA GLN A 178 -10.94 -0.69 -8.34
C GLN A 178 -11.76 -1.57 -7.39
N ILE A 179 -12.54 -2.49 -7.96
CA ILE A 179 -13.17 -3.56 -7.19
C ILE A 179 -12.11 -4.62 -6.85
N GLY A 180 -12.08 -5.11 -5.62
CA GLY A 180 -11.07 -6.07 -5.17
C GLY A 180 -11.60 -7.20 -4.28
N LEU A 181 -12.78 -7.05 -3.66
CA LEU A 181 -13.30 -8.04 -2.71
C LEU A 181 -13.55 -9.41 -3.34
N GLU A 182 -14.21 -9.44 -4.51
CA GLU A 182 -14.60 -10.68 -5.18
C GLU A 182 -13.40 -11.47 -5.72
N THR A 183 -12.33 -10.77 -6.08
CA THR A 183 -11.17 -11.38 -6.75
C THR A 183 -10.00 -11.66 -5.80
N ALA A 184 -9.95 -11.02 -4.64
CA ALA A 184 -8.80 -11.04 -3.74
C ALA A 184 -8.32 -12.46 -3.40
N LEU A 185 -9.21 -13.31 -2.90
CA LEU A 185 -8.84 -14.66 -2.50
C LEU A 185 -8.36 -15.49 -3.70
N ALA A 186 -9.04 -15.38 -4.84
CA ALA A 186 -8.67 -16.13 -6.05
C ALA A 186 -7.27 -15.71 -6.55
N LEU A 187 -6.97 -14.42 -6.59
CA LEU A 187 -5.65 -13.89 -7.00
C LEU A 187 -4.55 -14.32 -6.04
N VAL A 188 -4.79 -14.21 -4.74
CA VAL A 188 -3.83 -14.60 -3.70
C VAL A 188 -3.56 -16.12 -3.76
N LEU A 189 -4.58 -16.95 -3.96
CA LEU A 189 -4.42 -18.40 -4.14
C LEU A 189 -3.64 -18.71 -5.40
N ALA A 190 -3.95 -18.05 -6.52
CA ALA A 190 -3.25 -18.26 -7.78
C ALA A 190 -1.76 -17.89 -7.67
N GLU A 191 -1.45 -16.73 -7.10
CA GLU A 191 -0.06 -16.22 -7.03
C GLU A 191 0.79 -16.91 -5.95
N LEU A 192 0.20 -17.24 -4.80
CA LEU A 192 0.96 -17.74 -3.65
C LEU A 192 0.82 -19.25 -3.45
N TYR A 193 -0.40 -19.78 -3.46
CA TYR A 193 -0.64 -21.19 -3.16
C TYR A 193 -0.36 -22.10 -4.36
N HIS A 194 -0.95 -21.80 -5.52
CA HIS A 194 -0.77 -22.65 -6.71
C HIS A 194 0.66 -22.56 -7.28
N GLN A 195 1.34 -21.42 -7.08
CA GLN A 195 2.76 -21.28 -7.40
C GLN A 195 3.69 -21.89 -6.31
N LYS A 196 3.12 -22.53 -5.27
CA LYS A 196 3.86 -23.16 -4.16
C LYS A 196 4.80 -22.19 -3.40
N ARG A 197 4.47 -20.91 -3.36
CA ARG A 197 5.25 -19.89 -2.64
C ARG A 197 4.89 -19.84 -1.16
N ALA A 198 3.64 -20.17 -0.81
CA ALA A 198 3.17 -20.20 0.57
C ALA A 198 2.09 -21.29 0.79
N PRO A 199 2.06 -21.90 1.98
CA PRO A 199 0.98 -22.83 2.35
C PRO A 199 -0.32 -22.07 2.65
N LEU A 200 -1.46 -22.75 2.54
CA LEU A 200 -2.79 -22.18 2.77
C LEU A 200 -2.92 -21.51 4.17
N ALA A 201 -2.32 -22.08 5.19
CA ALA A 201 -2.32 -21.52 6.53
C ALA A 201 -1.74 -20.09 6.57
N ARG A 202 -0.65 -19.81 5.83
CA ARG A 202 -0.07 -18.47 5.74
C ARG A 202 -0.99 -17.49 5.04
N ILE A 203 -1.73 -17.94 4.03
CA ILE A 203 -2.71 -17.08 3.33
C ILE A 203 -3.84 -16.68 4.31
N VAL A 204 -4.33 -17.62 5.11
CA VAL A 204 -5.32 -17.33 6.17
C VAL A 204 -4.75 -16.34 7.19
N GLU A 205 -3.48 -16.50 7.59
CA GLU A 205 -2.80 -15.55 8.47
C GLU A 205 -2.78 -14.14 7.87
N TRP A 206 -2.33 -13.98 6.63
CA TRP A 206 -2.21 -12.67 5.98
C TRP A 206 -3.54 -11.99 5.69
N MET A 207 -4.60 -12.74 5.37
CA MET A 207 -5.90 -12.18 4.96
C MET A 207 -6.91 -12.07 6.10
N SER A 208 -6.67 -12.72 7.25
CA SER A 208 -7.65 -12.78 8.34
C SER A 208 -7.00 -12.58 9.73
N VAL A 209 -6.12 -13.49 10.15
CA VAL A 209 -5.60 -13.50 11.52
C VAL A 209 -4.76 -12.28 11.83
N ASN A 210 -3.83 -11.92 10.94
CA ASN A 210 -2.96 -10.77 11.14
C ASN A 210 -3.72 -9.42 11.08
N PRO A 211 -4.62 -9.19 10.11
CA PRO A 211 -5.51 -8.02 10.15
C PRO A 211 -6.28 -7.90 11.48
N ALA A 212 -6.85 -9.00 11.98
CA ALA A 212 -7.54 -8.99 13.28
C ALA A 212 -6.61 -8.57 14.43
N ARG A 213 -5.39 -9.11 14.48
CA ARG A 213 -4.38 -8.74 15.49
C ARG A 213 -3.93 -7.28 15.37
N ILE A 214 -3.73 -6.79 14.14
CA ILE A 214 -3.37 -5.38 13.89
C ILE A 214 -4.42 -4.46 14.46
N LEU A 215 -5.70 -4.78 14.26
CA LEU A 215 -6.83 -3.99 14.76
C LEU A 215 -7.14 -4.23 16.25
N GLY A 216 -6.46 -5.19 16.90
CA GLY A 216 -6.73 -5.56 18.29
C GLY A 216 -8.06 -6.29 18.46
N GLN A 217 -8.45 -7.08 17.47
CA GLN A 217 -9.54 -8.04 17.54
C GLN A 217 -8.97 -9.41 17.91
N SER A 218 -9.48 -10.04 18.94
CA SER A 218 -9.08 -11.39 19.40
C SER A 218 -10.18 -12.39 19.12
#